data_1f594ccdce1639be97d456cfd281b0a7
#
_entry.id   1f594ccdce1639be97d456cfd281b0a7
#
_cell.length_a   1.000
_cell.length_b   1.000
_cell.length_c   1.000
_cell.angle_alpha   90.00
_cell.angle_beta   90.00
_cell.angle_gamma   90.00
#
_symmetry.space_group_name_H-M   'P 1'
#
loop_
_entity.id
_entity.type
_entity.pdbx_description
1 polymer ?
#
loop_
_entity_poly.entity_id
_entity_poly.type
_entity_poly.pdbx_seq_one_letter_code
_entity_poly.pdbx_strand_id
1 'polypeptide(L)'
;MNFIALDVETANPDLGSICQIGVAEFVDGQCARTWSSLVNPKDEFDYFNVSVHRITEEMVTEAPEWSELYIRLKEVCENQIVASHTPFDRTAIYRACEKYQQLPFECRWIDTARVVRRTWTQFARRGYGLKNIASHLGISFQHHDAE
;
A
#
# COMPACT_ATOMS: atom_id res chain seq x y z
N MET A 1 16.26 11.88 5.21
CA MET A 1 15.49 10.85 5.93
C MET A 1 15.21 9.71 4.97
N ASN A 2 15.44 8.48 5.41
CA ASN A 2 15.21 7.28 4.61
C ASN A 2 13.90 6.62 5.07
N PHE A 3 13.08 6.20 4.14
CA PHE A 3 11.82 5.51 4.41
C PHE A 3 11.34 4.75 3.17
N ILE A 4 10.42 3.84 3.38
CA ILE A 4 9.72 3.09 2.33
C ILE A 4 8.28 3.62 2.27
N ALA A 5 7.80 4.02 1.11
CA ALA A 5 6.37 4.21 0.88
C ALA A 5 5.79 2.89 0.36
N LEU A 6 4.66 2.48 0.93
CA LEU A 6 3.99 1.22 0.60
C LEU A 6 2.50 1.46 0.40
N ASP A 7 1.97 0.89 -0.66
CA ASP A 7 0.57 0.92 -1.03
C ASP A 7 0.11 -0.47 -1.49
N VAL A 8 -1.12 -0.87 -1.20
CA VAL A 8 -1.68 -2.15 -1.62
C VAL A 8 -3.12 -2.00 -2.11
N GLU A 9 -3.51 -2.89 -3.02
CA GLU A 9 -4.91 -3.08 -3.41
C GLU A 9 -5.38 -4.48 -2.98
N THR A 10 -6.67 -4.60 -2.65
CA THR A 10 -7.27 -5.86 -2.19
C THR A 10 -8.38 -6.33 -3.13
N ALA A 11 -8.46 -7.63 -3.38
CA ALA A 11 -9.44 -8.24 -4.28
C ALA A 11 -10.88 -8.09 -3.77
N ASN A 12 -11.08 -8.06 -2.44
CA ASN A 12 -12.38 -8.04 -1.80
C ASN A 12 -12.30 -7.39 -0.40
N PRO A 13 -13.39 -7.28 0.37
CA PRO A 13 -13.40 -6.70 1.72
C PRO A 13 -12.52 -7.41 2.76
N ASP A 14 -12.08 -8.65 2.53
CA ASP A 14 -11.03 -9.26 3.34
C ASP A 14 -9.70 -8.59 3.00
N LEU A 15 -9.17 -7.82 3.94
CA LEU A 15 -7.92 -7.08 3.75
C LEU A 15 -6.70 -7.99 3.49
N GLY A 16 -6.78 -9.28 3.84
CA GLY A 16 -5.76 -10.27 3.51
C GLY A 16 -5.73 -10.70 2.05
N SER A 17 -6.70 -10.26 1.22
CA SER A 17 -6.81 -10.58 -0.20
C SER A 17 -5.99 -9.64 -1.09
N ILE A 18 -4.77 -9.33 -0.73
CA ILE A 18 -3.90 -8.39 -1.47
C ILE A 18 -3.75 -8.87 -2.92
N CYS A 19 -4.09 -8.00 -3.90
CA CYS A 19 -3.97 -8.27 -5.33
C CYS A 19 -2.97 -7.38 -6.08
N GLN A 20 -2.47 -6.32 -5.44
CA GLN A 20 -1.35 -5.52 -5.93
C GLN A 20 -0.55 -4.94 -4.78
N ILE A 21 0.75 -4.76 -4.97
CA ILE A 21 1.66 -4.09 -4.04
C ILE A 21 2.52 -3.10 -4.83
N GLY A 22 2.61 -1.89 -4.33
CA GLY A 22 3.53 -0.86 -4.79
C GLY A 22 4.49 -0.45 -3.68
N VAL A 23 5.77 -0.28 -4.02
CA VAL A 23 6.82 0.11 -3.08
C VAL A 23 7.71 1.17 -3.71
N ALA A 24 7.97 2.24 -2.97
CA ALA A 24 8.96 3.26 -3.34
C ALA A 24 9.95 3.45 -2.19
N GLU A 25 11.22 3.33 -2.49
CA GLU A 25 12.32 3.49 -1.54
C GLU A 25 12.88 4.91 -1.62
N PHE A 26 12.87 5.63 -0.52
CA PHE A 26 13.38 6.97 -0.42
C PHE A 26 14.69 7.00 0.38
N VAL A 27 15.73 7.57 -0.23
CA VAL A 27 17.04 7.80 0.38
C VAL A 27 17.33 9.30 0.34
N ASP A 28 17.60 9.87 1.50
CA ASP A 28 17.86 11.31 1.68
C ASP A 28 16.76 12.21 1.09
N GLY A 29 15.50 11.73 1.16
CA GLY A 29 14.33 12.44 0.69
C GLY A 29 14.10 12.36 -0.83
N GLN A 30 14.90 11.60 -1.56
CA GLN A 30 14.73 11.36 -2.98
C GLN A 30 14.28 9.92 -3.25
N CYS A 31 13.40 9.74 -4.21
CA CYS A 31 12.98 8.41 -4.65
C CYS A 31 14.16 7.73 -5.36
N ALA A 32 14.71 6.72 -4.71
CA ALA A 32 15.87 5.98 -5.22
C ALA A 32 15.44 4.79 -6.11
N ARG A 33 14.34 4.13 -5.77
CA ARG A 33 13.82 2.97 -6.49
C ARG A 33 12.32 2.82 -6.27
N THR A 34 11.63 2.35 -7.31
CA THR A 34 10.23 1.91 -7.21
C THR A 34 10.09 0.51 -7.79
N TRP A 35 9.12 -0.23 -7.32
CA TRP A 35 8.64 -1.44 -7.95
C TRP A 35 7.19 -1.70 -7.57
N SER A 36 6.48 -2.36 -8.46
CA SER A 36 5.14 -2.87 -8.19
C SER A 36 5.01 -4.31 -8.64
N SER A 37 4.03 -5.01 -8.12
CA SER A 37 3.68 -6.36 -8.53
C SER A 37 2.20 -6.61 -8.34
N LEU A 38 1.57 -7.20 -9.33
CA LEU A 38 0.31 -7.91 -9.13
C LEU A 38 0.56 -9.11 -8.21
N VAL A 39 -0.46 -9.49 -7.47
CA VAL A 39 -0.44 -10.62 -6.54
C VAL A 39 -1.65 -11.49 -6.82
N ASN A 40 -1.46 -12.80 -6.93
CA ASN A 40 -2.58 -13.73 -6.97
C ASN A 40 -3.04 -14.02 -5.52
N PRO A 41 -4.18 -13.48 -5.07
CA PRO A 41 -4.63 -13.64 -3.69
C PRO A 41 -5.24 -15.03 -3.43
N LYS A 42 -5.43 -15.85 -4.48
CA LYS A 42 -6.19 -17.13 -4.42
C LYS A 42 -7.55 -16.94 -3.74
N ASP A 43 -8.24 -15.88 -4.13
CA ASP A 43 -9.48 -15.43 -3.53
C ASP A 43 -10.41 -14.84 -4.58
N GLU A 44 -11.70 -14.72 -4.26
CA GLU A 44 -12.70 -14.10 -5.13
C GLU A 44 -12.50 -12.59 -5.22
N PHE A 45 -12.84 -12.01 -6.37
CA PHE A 45 -12.79 -10.57 -6.59
C PHE A 45 -14.18 -9.95 -6.42
N ASP A 46 -14.28 -8.96 -5.55
CA ASP A 46 -15.50 -8.18 -5.35
C ASP A 46 -15.63 -7.07 -6.39
N TYR A 47 -16.85 -6.91 -6.93
CA TYR A 47 -17.12 -5.91 -7.96
C TYR A 47 -16.77 -4.48 -7.53
N PHE A 48 -17.02 -4.13 -6.27
CA PHE A 48 -16.70 -2.78 -5.77
C PHE A 48 -15.18 -2.53 -5.79
N ASN A 49 -14.40 -3.48 -5.28
CA ASN A 49 -12.93 -3.38 -5.28
C ASN A 49 -12.40 -3.26 -6.71
N VAL A 50 -12.84 -4.13 -7.63
CA VAL A 50 -12.48 -4.06 -9.05
C VAL A 50 -12.87 -2.71 -9.68
N SER A 51 -14.03 -2.15 -9.33
CA SER A 51 -14.46 -0.84 -9.86
C SER A 51 -13.54 0.30 -9.42
N VAL A 52 -12.85 0.15 -8.28
CA VAL A 52 -11.94 1.14 -7.69
C VAL A 52 -10.57 1.05 -8.35
N HIS A 53 -9.90 -0.09 -8.30
CA HIS A 53 -8.50 -0.26 -8.77
C HIS A 53 -8.38 -0.93 -10.14
N ARG A 54 -9.46 -1.47 -10.73
CA ARG A 54 -9.56 -2.08 -12.05
C ARG A 54 -8.75 -3.36 -12.26
N ILE A 55 -8.18 -3.93 -11.21
CA ILE A 55 -7.51 -5.21 -11.28
C ILE A 55 -8.57 -6.32 -11.23
N THR A 56 -8.51 -7.23 -12.19
CA THR A 56 -9.45 -8.36 -12.29
C THR A 56 -8.76 -9.67 -11.92
N GLU A 57 -9.55 -10.68 -11.61
CA GLU A 57 -9.07 -12.03 -11.33
C GLU A 57 -8.20 -12.58 -12.49
N GLU A 58 -8.60 -12.32 -13.73
CA GLU A 58 -7.85 -12.74 -14.92
C GLU A 58 -6.44 -12.13 -14.96
N MET A 59 -6.29 -10.85 -14.58
CA MET A 59 -5.01 -10.15 -14.59
C MET A 59 -3.99 -10.74 -13.62
N VAL A 60 -4.45 -11.35 -12.54
CA VAL A 60 -3.57 -11.89 -11.50
C VAL A 60 -3.34 -13.40 -11.60
N THR A 61 -3.94 -14.09 -12.58
CA THR A 61 -3.88 -15.54 -12.70
C THR A 61 -2.46 -16.09 -12.71
N GLU A 62 -1.54 -15.43 -13.42
CA GLU A 62 -0.13 -15.81 -13.53
C GLU A 62 0.78 -14.95 -12.62
N ALA A 63 0.19 -14.12 -11.76
CA ALA A 63 0.96 -13.31 -10.82
C ALA A 63 1.50 -14.18 -9.67
N PRO A 64 2.62 -13.78 -9.04
CA PRO A 64 3.13 -14.45 -7.86
C PRO A 64 2.12 -14.43 -6.72
N GLU A 65 2.16 -15.44 -5.87
CA GLU A 65 1.38 -15.46 -4.65
C GLU A 65 2.03 -14.60 -3.55
N TRP A 66 1.25 -14.27 -2.52
CA TRP A 66 1.73 -13.51 -1.36
C TRP A 66 3.03 -14.07 -0.77
N SER A 67 3.11 -15.40 -0.61
CA SER A 67 4.26 -16.05 0.02
C SER A 67 5.58 -15.82 -0.72
N GLU A 68 5.53 -15.66 -2.03
CA GLU A 68 6.70 -15.36 -2.86
C GLU A 68 7.14 -13.90 -2.69
N LEU A 69 6.18 -12.97 -2.67
CA LEU A 69 6.46 -11.54 -2.52
C LEU A 69 6.80 -11.13 -1.10
N TYR A 70 6.31 -11.86 -0.10
CA TYR A 70 6.57 -11.60 1.31
C TYR A 70 8.06 -11.56 1.63
N ILE A 71 8.85 -12.47 1.05
CA ILE A 71 10.31 -12.51 1.27
C ILE A 71 10.94 -11.19 0.84
N ARG A 72 10.60 -10.72 -0.36
CA ARG A 72 11.09 -9.45 -0.89
C ARG A 72 10.62 -8.26 -0.08
N LEU A 73 9.35 -8.25 0.34
CA LEU A 73 8.81 -7.19 1.20
C LEU A 73 9.54 -7.14 2.54
N LYS A 74 9.78 -8.30 3.14
CA LYS A 74 10.51 -8.40 4.40
C LYS A 74 11.91 -7.82 4.26
N GLU A 75 12.65 -8.19 3.23
CA GLU A 75 14.00 -7.67 2.97
C GLU A 75 14.04 -6.14 2.85
N VAL A 76 13.03 -5.55 2.22
CA VAL A 76 12.95 -4.09 1.99
C VAL A 76 12.44 -3.35 3.23
N CYS A 77 11.47 -3.91 3.95
CA CYS A 77 10.77 -3.20 5.03
C CYS A 77 11.32 -3.48 6.43
N GLU A 78 12.04 -4.58 6.63
CA GLU A 78 12.53 -4.99 7.97
C GLU A 78 13.42 -3.91 8.58
N ASN A 79 13.12 -3.51 9.80
CA ASN A 79 13.79 -2.46 10.56
C ASN A 79 13.76 -1.05 9.92
N GLN A 80 12.94 -0.85 8.89
CA GLN A 80 12.79 0.44 8.21
C GLN A 80 11.64 1.28 8.79
N ILE A 81 11.55 2.52 8.34
CA ILE A 81 10.35 3.35 8.47
C ILE A 81 9.50 3.06 7.23
N VAL A 82 8.27 2.59 7.44
CA VAL A 82 7.32 2.33 6.35
C VAL A 82 6.16 3.32 6.45
N ALA A 83 5.94 4.08 5.40
CA ALA A 83 4.89 5.08 5.29
C ALA A 83 3.75 4.56 4.42
N SER A 84 2.52 4.69 4.90
CA SER A 84 1.30 4.48 4.13
C SER A 84 0.30 5.60 4.39
N HIS A 85 -0.73 5.71 3.54
CA HIS A 85 -1.76 6.71 3.75
C HIS A 85 -3.01 6.07 4.36
N THR A 86 -3.26 6.29 5.65
CA THR A 86 -4.20 5.60 6.52
C THR A 86 -3.67 4.25 7.05
N PRO A 87 -4.38 3.60 7.99
CA PRO A 87 -3.99 2.27 8.49
C PRO A 87 -4.30 1.10 7.54
N PHE A 88 -4.89 1.36 6.36
CA PHE A 88 -5.37 0.32 5.44
C PHE A 88 -4.26 -0.65 5.05
N ASP A 89 -3.19 -0.14 4.45
CA ASP A 89 -2.08 -0.95 3.92
C ASP A 89 -1.41 -1.78 5.01
N ARG A 90 -1.10 -1.13 6.14
CA ARG A 90 -0.56 -1.83 7.31
C ARG A 90 -1.46 -2.99 7.75
N THR A 91 -2.78 -2.74 7.80
CA THR A 91 -3.73 -3.76 8.23
C THR A 91 -3.81 -4.90 7.22
N ALA A 92 -3.80 -4.57 5.92
CA ALA A 92 -3.79 -5.56 4.85
C ALA A 92 -2.56 -6.47 4.92
N ILE A 93 -1.36 -5.89 5.11
CA ILE A 93 -0.12 -6.64 5.29
C ILE A 93 -0.22 -7.62 6.49
N TYR A 94 -0.72 -7.14 7.64
CA TYR A 94 -0.86 -8.01 8.81
C TYR A 94 -1.89 -9.13 8.59
N ARG A 95 -3.00 -8.83 7.92
CA ARG A 95 -4.02 -9.84 7.58
C ARG A 95 -3.50 -10.86 6.57
N ALA A 96 -2.72 -10.43 5.57
CA ALA A 96 -2.07 -11.34 4.65
C ALA A 96 -1.05 -12.24 5.37
N CYS A 97 -0.22 -11.69 6.24
CA CYS A 97 0.69 -12.49 7.06
C CYS A 97 -0.07 -13.53 7.91
N GLU A 98 -1.15 -13.14 8.57
CA GLU A 98 -2.00 -14.05 9.36
C GLU A 98 -2.59 -15.16 8.49
N LYS A 99 -3.19 -14.81 7.34
CA LYS A 99 -3.80 -15.74 6.39
C LYS A 99 -2.83 -16.80 5.89
N TYR A 100 -1.60 -16.40 5.61
CA TYR A 100 -0.54 -17.29 5.09
C TYR A 100 0.42 -17.81 6.17
N GLN A 101 0.07 -17.66 7.44
CA GLN A 101 0.83 -18.15 8.60
C GLN A 101 2.29 -17.67 8.63
N GLN A 102 2.50 -16.41 8.26
CA GLN A 102 3.79 -15.75 8.28
C GLN A 102 3.83 -14.72 9.41
N LEU A 103 5.02 -14.50 10.00
CA LEU A 103 5.19 -13.45 11.00
C LEU A 103 5.29 -12.10 10.29
N PRO A 104 4.56 -11.05 10.74
CA PRO A 104 4.76 -9.71 10.23
C PRO A 104 6.24 -9.29 10.38
N PHE A 105 6.78 -8.58 9.38
CA PHE A 105 8.11 -7.99 9.51
C PHE A 105 8.09 -6.83 10.50
N GLU A 106 9.18 -6.66 11.24
CA GLU A 106 9.31 -5.59 12.21
C GLU A 106 9.72 -4.29 11.51
N CYS A 107 8.88 -3.27 11.59
CA CYS A 107 9.14 -1.95 11.02
C CYS A 107 8.40 -0.86 11.80
N ARG A 108 8.77 0.40 11.57
CA ARG A 108 8.09 1.55 12.16
C ARG A 108 7.11 2.16 11.16
N TRP A 109 5.81 1.96 11.38
CA TRP A 109 4.77 2.51 10.52
C TRP A 109 4.52 3.99 10.77
N ILE A 110 4.44 4.76 9.68
CA ILE A 110 3.96 6.14 9.66
C ILE A 110 2.67 6.20 8.85
N ASP A 111 1.59 6.60 9.51
CA ASP A 111 0.33 6.97 8.86
C ASP A 111 0.39 8.43 8.42
N THR A 112 0.57 8.67 7.14
CA THR A 112 0.70 10.03 6.57
C THR A 112 -0.61 10.83 6.69
N ALA A 113 -1.79 10.18 6.73
CA ALA A 113 -3.05 10.86 6.99
C ALA A 113 -3.08 11.48 8.41
N ARG A 114 -2.49 10.82 9.39
CA ARG A 114 -2.34 11.37 10.76
C ARG A 114 -1.35 12.54 10.79
N VAL A 115 -0.27 12.46 10.02
CA VAL A 115 0.69 13.58 9.88
C VAL A 115 -0.03 14.80 9.31
N VAL A 116 -0.75 14.63 8.20
CA VAL A 116 -1.51 15.72 7.55
C VAL A 116 -2.51 16.35 8.50
N ARG A 117 -3.29 15.56 9.22
CA ARG A 117 -4.29 16.08 10.19
C ARG A 117 -3.66 16.94 11.29
N ARG A 118 -2.44 16.61 11.71
CA ARG A 118 -1.73 17.34 12.77
C ARG A 118 -0.99 18.58 12.26
N THR A 119 -0.55 18.54 11.00
CA THR A 119 0.27 19.59 10.40
C THR A 119 -0.58 20.65 9.71
N TRP A 120 -1.63 20.25 9.00
CA TRP A 120 -2.44 21.13 8.17
C TRP A 120 -3.91 21.13 8.58
N THR A 121 -4.29 22.08 9.42
CA THR A 121 -5.65 22.18 9.99
C THR A 121 -6.75 22.37 8.94
N GLN A 122 -6.42 22.92 7.75
CA GLN A 122 -7.38 23.09 6.66
C GLN A 122 -7.96 21.76 6.15
N PHE A 123 -7.24 20.66 6.28
CA PHE A 123 -7.72 19.33 5.89
C PHE A 123 -8.65 18.68 6.91
N ALA A 124 -8.71 19.19 8.14
CA ALA A 124 -9.64 18.71 9.15
C ALA A 124 -11.12 18.78 8.70
N ARG A 125 -11.45 19.76 7.83
CA ARG A 125 -12.82 19.97 7.31
C ARG A 125 -12.99 19.55 5.84
N ARG A 126 -11.92 19.55 5.04
CA ARG A 126 -11.98 19.28 3.58
C ARG A 126 -11.67 17.84 3.20
N GLY A 127 -11.35 17.01 4.19
CA GLY A 127 -10.87 15.65 3.97
C GLY A 127 -9.37 15.60 3.69
N TYR A 128 -8.72 14.63 4.30
CA TYR A 128 -7.27 14.38 4.25
C TYR A 128 -6.92 13.24 3.26
N GLY A 129 -7.82 12.94 2.32
CA GLY A 129 -7.57 11.95 1.28
C GLY A 129 -6.37 12.35 0.41
N LEU A 130 -5.62 11.36 -0.04
CA LEU A 130 -4.35 11.55 -0.75
C LEU A 130 -4.47 12.48 -1.96
N LYS A 131 -5.55 12.37 -2.73
CA LYS A 131 -5.87 13.26 -3.85
C LYS A 131 -5.94 14.74 -3.47
N ASN A 132 -6.58 15.05 -2.34
CA ASN A 132 -6.71 16.44 -1.89
C ASN A 132 -5.35 17.00 -1.45
N ILE A 133 -4.52 16.16 -0.83
CA ILE A 133 -3.18 16.52 -0.38
C ILE A 133 -2.25 16.73 -1.56
N ALA A 134 -2.23 15.79 -2.51
CA ALA A 134 -1.44 15.89 -3.73
C ALA A 134 -1.79 17.17 -4.51
N SER A 135 -3.08 17.47 -4.68
CA SER A 135 -3.56 18.70 -5.32
C SER A 135 -3.06 19.96 -4.58
N HIS A 136 -3.08 19.96 -3.25
CA HIS A 136 -2.58 21.08 -2.44
C HIS A 136 -1.08 21.30 -2.61
N LEU A 137 -0.32 20.21 -2.75
CA LEU A 137 1.12 20.25 -2.94
C LEU A 137 1.54 20.46 -4.41
N GLY A 138 0.58 20.57 -5.34
CA GLY A 138 0.85 20.69 -6.77
C GLY A 138 1.44 19.43 -7.39
N ILE A 139 1.23 18.26 -6.78
CA ILE A 139 1.69 16.97 -7.25
C ILE A 139 0.63 16.38 -8.17
N SER A 140 1.02 16.05 -9.41
CA SER A 140 0.19 15.26 -10.31
C SER A 140 0.10 13.83 -9.77
N PHE A 141 -1.13 13.33 -9.64
CA PHE A 141 -1.39 12.09 -8.95
C PHE A 141 -2.48 11.30 -9.69
N GLN A 142 -2.19 10.07 -10.05
CA GLN A 142 -3.19 9.11 -10.50
C GLN A 142 -3.59 8.25 -9.29
N HIS A 143 -4.88 8.10 -9.09
CA HIS A 143 -5.42 7.35 -7.97
C HIS A 143 -5.61 5.89 -8.40
N HIS A 144 -5.28 4.95 -7.53
CA HIS A 144 -5.48 3.51 -7.71
C HIS A 144 -4.52 2.82 -8.71
N ASP A 145 -3.32 3.37 -8.89
CA ASP A 145 -2.20 2.62 -9.44
C ASP A 145 -1.13 2.54 -8.35
N ALA A 146 -0.84 1.35 -7.83
CA ALA A 146 0.25 1.13 -6.88
C ALA A 146 1.63 1.17 -7.57
N GLU A 147 1.74 1.89 -8.71
CA GLU A 147 2.98 2.13 -9.45
C GLU A 147 3.73 3.37 -8.97
#